data_08f4f59836a58d0d7d9a72998578a6e5
#
_entry.id   08f4f59836a58d0d7d9a72998578a6e5
#
_cell.length_a   1.000
_cell.length_b   1.000
_cell.length_c   1.000
_cell.angle_alpha   90.00
_cell.angle_beta   90.00
_cell.angle_gamma   90.00
#
_symmetry.space_group_name_H-M   'P 1'
#
loop_
_entity.id
_entity.type
_entity.pdbx_description
1 polymer ?
#
loop_
_entity_poly.entity_id
_entity_poly.type
_entity_poly.pdbx_seq_one_letter_code
_entity_poly.pdbx_strand_id
1 'polypeptide(L)'
;SERMIGDIDILVASDQSQKAFQLMTSQGYSKCITFNYKVKNFRHLARQVHEDKLAAIELHKCVLNDEYAHLIDTDSILSTKTIVNGIAVPNKEYLIRTIILAYQINSYGNYYSTIHFKYIYDCLVLNLDSNKTMLKKLSEEQYTAKFLVLGNVHFSEIEVFNNSFAMSITRAQYVFSLKHRPVGKTVYHIKNGYQKIRERLHLMIFNKSYRKHILSNKIFRHN
;
A
#
# COMPACT_ATOMS: atom_id res chain seq x y z
N SER A 1 -18.88 14.21 2.45
CA SER A 1 -19.22 12.79 2.66
C SER A 1 -18.15 12.17 3.54
N GLU A 2 -18.55 11.61 4.66
CA GLU A 2 -17.63 10.95 5.57
C GLU A 2 -17.20 9.60 4.99
N ARG A 3 -15.90 9.32 5.04
CA ARG A 3 -15.33 8.06 4.62
C ARG A 3 -15.31 7.10 5.79
N MET A 4 -15.79 5.88 5.58
CA MET A 4 -15.70 4.83 6.57
C MET A 4 -14.23 4.44 6.81
N ILE A 5 -13.77 4.54 8.06
CA ILE A 5 -12.41 4.17 8.47
C ILE A 5 -12.45 2.69 8.86
N GLY A 6 -11.62 1.88 8.20
CA GLY A 6 -11.50 0.44 8.51
C GLY A 6 -10.48 0.17 9.61
N ASP A 7 -9.33 0.83 9.54
CA ASP A 7 -8.23 0.74 10.50
C ASP A 7 -7.48 2.07 10.56
N ILE A 8 -6.71 2.21 11.61
CA ILE A 8 -5.83 3.37 11.84
C ILE A 8 -4.40 2.86 11.75
N ASP A 9 -3.69 3.30 10.71
CA ASP A 9 -2.28 3.03 10.52
C ASP A 9 -1.44 4.06 11.30
N ILE A 10 -0.61 3.58 12.21
CA ILE A 10 0.28 4.40 13.03
C ILE A 10 1.71 4.05 12.69
N LEU A 11 2.46 5.00 12.12
CA LEU A 11 3.89 4.83 11.84
C LEU A 11 4.70 5.13 13.10
N VAL A 12 5.57 4.22 13.49
CA VAL A 12 6.46 4.34 14.65
C VAL A 12 7.89 3.98 14.25
N ALA A 13 8.86 4.55 14.96
CA ALA A 13 10.24 4.14 14.81
C ALA A 13 10.39 2.63 15.10
N SER A 14 11.23 1.95 14.32
CA SER A 14 11.31 0.48 14.36
C SER A 14 11.68 -0.06 15.74
N ASP A 15 12.59 0.62 16.45
CA ASP A 15 13.03 0.31 17.83
C ASP A 15 11.93 0.54 18.87
N GLN A 16 10.96 1.44 18.61
CA GLN A 16 9.84 1.74 19.48
C GLN A 16 8.60 0.87 19.24
N SER A 17 8.59 0.10 18.16
CA SER A 17 7.41 -0.60 17.69
C SER A 17 6.85 -1.60 18.71
N GLN A 18 7.71 -2.36 19.41
CA GLN A 18 7.27 -3.31 20.43
C GLN A 18 6.73 -2.62 21.68
N LYS A 19 7.34 -1.51 22.10
CA LYS A 19 6.86 -0.69 23.22
C LYS A 19 5.48 -0.10 22.91
N ALA A 20 5.29 0.42 21.70
CA ALA A 20 4.00 0.92 21.23
C ALA A 20 2.93 -0.19 21.22
N PHE A 21 3.29 -1.40 20.75
CA PHE A 21 2.39 -2.55 20.75
C PHE A 21 1.95 -2.94 22.17
N GLN A 22 2.88 -2.99 23.13
CA GLN A 22 2.59 -3.25 24.53
C GLN A 22 1.72 -2.18 25.17
N LEU A 23 1.97 -0.90 24.85
CA LEU A 23 1.13 0.21 25.30
C LEU A 23 -0.32 0.04 24.83
N MET A 24 -0.54 -0.27 23.55
CA MET A 24 -1.90 -0.53 23.04
C MET A 24 -2.55 -1.71 23.76
N THR A 25 -1.78 -2.77 24.01
CA THR A 25 -2.29 -3.93 24.77
C THR A 25 -2.71 -3.55 26.19
N SER A 26 -1.93 -2.70 26.89
CA SER A 26 -2.30 -2.22 28.24
C SER A 26 -3.53 -1.31 28.23
N GLN A 27 -3.90 -0.74 27.08
CA GLN A 27 -5.12 0.05 26.88
C GLN A 27 -6.32 -0.79 26.40
N GLY A 28 -6.24 -2.13 26.50
CA GLY A 28 -7.35 -3.03 26.20
C GLY A 28 -7.42 -3.51 24.74
N TYR A 29 -6.45 -3.14 23.90
CA TYR A 29 -6.40 -3.67 22.54
C TYR A 29 -5.85 -5.09 22.52
N SER A 30 -6.56 -6.00 21.87
CA SER A 30 -6.17 -7.41 21.72
C SER A 30 -5.64 -7.69 20.30
N LYS A 31 -4.70 -8.64 20.23
CA LYS A 31 -4.08 -9.04 18.97
C LYS A 31 -5.05 -9.84 18.09
N CYS A 32 -5.27 -9.41 16.86
CA CYS A 32 -5.93 -10.22 15.84
C CYS A 32 -4.97 -11.23 15.20
N ILE A 33 -5.41 -12.48 15.03
CA ILE A 33 -4.68 -13.48 14.27
C ILE A 33 -4.97 -13.26 12.79
N THR A 34 -4.00 -12.68 12.08
CA THR A 34 -4.13 -12.39 10.63
C THR A 34 -3.64 -13.54 9.77
N PHE A 35 -2.60 -14.27 10.23
CA PHE A 35 -2.02 -15.39 9.52
C PHE A 35 -1.82 -16.58 10.45
N ASN A 36 -2.14 -17.78 9.96
CA ASN A 36 -1.89 -19.04 10.66
C ASN A 36 -0.43 -19.51 10.54
N TYR A 37 0.46 -18.67 10.03
CA TYR A 37 1.91 -18.92 9.90
C TYR A 37 2.71 -17.64 10.17
N LYS A 38 4.00 -17.81 10.53
CA LYS A 38 4.88 -16.66 10.81
C LYS A 38 5.29 -15.98 9.52
N VAL A 39 5.03 -14.69 9.40
CA VAL A 39 5.53 -13.83 8.33
C VAL A 39 6.74 -13.08 8.87
N LYS A 40 7.88 -13.17 8.16
CA LYS A 40 9.10 -12.42 8.50
C LYS A 40 9.09 -11.07 7.78
N ASN A 41 9.72 -10.07 8.38
CA ASN A 41 9.96 -8.76 7.78
C ASN A 41 8.69 -8.08 7.23
N PHE A 42 7.58 -8.22 7.94
CA PHE A 42 6.36 -7.53 7.57
C PHE A 42 6.44 -6.07 8.02
N ARG A 43 5.93 -5.15 7.18
CA ARG A 43 5.99 -3.69 7.42
C ARG A 43 5.29 -3.23 8.69
N HIS A 44 4.31 -3.98 9.19
CA HIS A 44 3.59 -3.67 10.43
C HIS A 44 3.55 -4.87 11.40
N LEU A 45 3.25 -4.58 12.65
CA LEU A 45 2.96 -5.57 13.68
C LEU A 45 1.56 -6.16 13.46
N ALA A 46 1.20 -7.16 14.27
CA ALA A 46 -0.14 -7.73 14.19
C ALA A 46 -1.20 -6.65 14.48
N ARG A 47 -2.27 -6.68 13.71
CA ARG A 47 -3.44 -5.82 13.92
C ARG A 47 -4.00 -6.00 15.31
N GLN A 48 -4.39 -4.89 15.95
CA GLN A 48 -4.99 -4.87 17.28
C GLN A 48 -6.41 -4.30 17.21
N VAL A 49 -7.33 -4.90 17.95
CA VAL A 49 -8.73 -4.51 18.03
C VAL A 49 -9.14 -4.28 19.49
N HIS A 50 -10.10 -3.43 19.70
CA HIS A 50 -10.69 -3.16 21.01
C HIS A 50 -12.21 -3.35 20.89
N GLU A 51 -12.84 -3.97 21.89
CA GLU A 51 -14.28 -4.30 21.84
C GLU A 51 -15.16 -3.05 21.70
N ASP A 52 -14.80 -1.96 22.40
CA ASP A 52 -15.57 -0.72 22.42
C ASP A 52 -15.15 0.31 21.35
N LYS A 53 -14.25 -0.04 20.42
CA LYS A 53 -13.75 0.90 19.40
C LYS A 53 -14.04 0.38 18.00
N LEU A 54 -14.51 1.29 17.12
CA LEU A 54 -14.85 0.95 15.74
C LEU A 54 -13.64 0.62 14.86
N ALA A 55 -12.52 1.31 15.08
CA ALA A 55 -11.33 1.15 14.26
C ALA A 55 -10.33 0.20 14.91
N ALA A 56 -9.79 -0.71 14.12
CA ALA A 56 -8.60 -1.47 14.49
C ALA A 56 -7.34 -0.59 14.34
N ILE A 57 -6.25 -0.98 14.98
CA ILE A 57 -4.95 -0.29 14.90
C ILE A 57 -3.92 -1.22 14.28
N GLU A 58 -3.14 -0.68 13.33
CA GLU A 58 -1.95 -1.33 12.78
C GLU A 58 -0.72 -0.45 13.05
N LEU A 59 0.24 -0.98 13.79
CA LEU A 59 1.51 -0.30 14.09
C LEU A 59 2.52 -0.64 12.99
N HIS A 60 2.82 0.34 12.16
CA HIS A 60 3.76 0.25 11.05
C HIS A 60 5.17 0.63 11.48
N LYS A 61 6.16 -0.18 11.11
CA LYS A 61 7.60 0.11 11.25
C LYS A 61 8.16 0.81 10.01
N CYS A 62 7.52 0.59 8.87
CA CYS A 62 7.83 1.23 7.60
C CYS A 62 6.57 1.28 6.72
N VAL A 63 6.56 2.18 5.77
CA VAL A 63 5.44 2.36 4.81
C VAL A 63 5.39 1.21 3.80
N LEU A 64 6.56 0.79 3.32
CA LEU A 64 6.71 -0.23 2.29
C LEU A 64 7.47 -1.44 2.86
N ASN A 65 7.35 -2.59 2.22
CA ASN A 65 8.17 -3.76 2.56
C ASN A 65 9.65 -3.49 2.29
N ASP A 66 10.55 -4.23 2.95
CA ASP A 66 12.01 -4.02 2.94
C ASP A 66 12.59 -3.87 1.53
N GLU A 67 12.10 -4.63 0.55
CA GLU A 67 12.52 -4.55 -0.86
C GLU A 67 12.37 -3.14 -1.46
N TYR A 68 11.36 -2.39 -1.00
CA TYR A 68 11.01 -1.06 -1.49
C TYR A 68 11.23 0.06 -0.46
N ALA A 69 11.83 -0.25 0.68
CA ALA A 69 12.02 0.72 1.77
C ALA A 69 12.86 1.94 1.33
N HIS A 70 13.75 1.74 0.36
CA HIS A 70 14.57 2.82 -0.21
C HIS A 70 13.77 3.91 -0.96
N LEU A 71 12.52 3.65 -1.32
CA LEU A 71 11.67 4.62 -2.04
C LEU A 71 11.06 5.68 -1.14
N ILE A 72 10.93 5.39 0.16
CA ILE A 72 10.39 6.35 1.13
C ILE A 72 10.97 6.06 2.52
N ASP A 73 11.74 7.01 3.03
CA ASP A 73 12.42 6.86 4.31
C ASP A 73 11.49 7.15 5.48
N THR A 74 11.39 6.19 6.40
CA THR A 74 10.54 6.27 7.60
C THR A 74 11.00 7.36 8.56
N ASP A 75 12.31 7.50 8.76
CA ASP A 75 12.86 8.48 9.70
C ASP A 75 12.62 9.91 9.21
N SER A 76 12.70 10.13 7.91
CA SER A 76 12.32 11.41 7.28
C SER A 76 10.84 11.74 7.46
N ILE A 77 9.94 10.76 7.38
CA ILE A 77 8.52 10.99 7.68
C ILE A 77 8.33 11.39 9.14
N LEU A 78 8.95 10.65 10.06
CA LEU A 78 8.79 10.86 11.50
C LEU A 78 9.40 12.19 11.96
N SER A 79 10.55 12.60 11.40
CA SER A 79 11.23 13.84 11.75
C SER A 79 10.53 15.10 11.20
N THR A 80 9.84 14.97 10.06
CA THR A 80 9.17 16.10 9.38
C THR A 80 7.65 16.12 9.56
N LYS A 81 7.13 15.29 10.48
CA LYS A 81 5.70 15.25 10.81
C LYS A 81 5.17 16.61 11.26
N THR A 82 3.89 16.83 10.97
CA THR A 82 3.16 18.04 11.42
C THR A 82 2.11 17.65 12.45
N ILE A 83 1.68 18.61 13.28
CA ILE A 83 0.61 18.38 14.26
C ILE A 83 -0.67 19.03 13.74
N VAL A 84 -1.71 18.21 13.55
CA VAL A 84 -3.03 18.66 13.15
C VAL A 84 -4.04 18.23 14.22
N ASN A 85 -4.69 19.19 14.86
CA ASN A 85 -5.62 18.95 15.97
C ASN A 85 -5.06 18.05 17.07
N GLY A 86 -3.79 18.23 17.43
CA GLY A 86 -3.10 17.46 18.45
C GLY A 86 -2.59 16.08 17.99
N ILE A 87 -2.81 15.69 16.74
CA ILE A 87 -2.40 14.41 16.16
C ILE A 87 -1.19 14.63 15.26
N ALA A 88 -0.15 13.81 15.44
CA ALA A 88 1.01 13.80 14.55
C ALA A 88 0.65 13.11 13.23
N VAL A 89 0.81 13.83 12.12
CA VAL A 89 0.57 13.31 10.77
C VAL A 89 1.80 13.57 9.89
N PRO A 90 2.05 12.75 8.85
CA PRO A 90 3.09 13.07 7.88
C PRO A 90 2.86 14.46 7.28
N ASN A 91 3.94 15.18 6.97
CA ASN A 91 3.77 16.40 6.19
C ASN A 91 3.11 16.08 4.83
N LYS A 92 2.55 17.09 4.18
CA LYS A 92 1.76 16.94 2.95
C LYS A 92 2.49 16.19 1.84
N GLU A 93 3.77 16.43 1.65
CA GLU A 93 4.59 15.76 0.63
C GLU A 93 4.70 14.25 0.92
N TYR A 94 5.11 13.89 2.13
CA TYR A 94 5.21 12.48 2.52
C TYR A 94 3.85 11.79 2.57
N LEU A 95 2.78 12.50 2.93
CA LEU A 95 1.44 11.92 2.92
C LEU A 95 1.03 11.52 1.49
N ILE A 96 1.20 12.41 0.50
CA ILE A 96 0.91 12.11 -0.90
C ILE A 96 1.80 10.97 -1.43
N ARG A 97 3.11 11.01 -1.15
CA ARG A 97 4.03 9.93 -1.55
C ARG A 97 3.63 8.59 -0.93
N THR A 98 3.26 8.57 0.34
CA THR A 98 2.77 7.37 1.04
C THR A 98 1.53 6.80 0.37
N ILE A 99 0.53 7.65 0.07
CA ILE A 99 -0.70 7.22 -0.62
C ILE A 99 -0.36 6.56 -1.96
N ILE A 100 0.46 7.21 -2.78
CA ILE A 100 0.81 6.72 -4.10
C ILE A 100 1.63 5.43 -4.03
N LEU A 101 2.72 5.42 -3.25
CA LEU A 101 3.64 4.29 -3.19
C LEU A 101 2.99 3.06 -2.52
N ALA A 102 2.19 3.26 -1.46
CA ALA A 102 1.45 2.16 -0.83
C ALA A 102 0.47 1.52 -1.83
N TYR A 103 -0.22 2.30 -2.65
CA TYR A 103 -1.07 1.75 -3.70
C TYR A 103 -0.27 1.04 -4.80
N GLN A 104 0.77 1.68 -5.32
CA GLN A 104 1.56 1.15 -6.43
C GLN A 104 2.28 -0.15 -6.07
N ILE A 105 2.75 -0.28 -4.84
CA ILE A 105 3.58 -1.39 -4.38
C ILE A 105 2.78 -2.38 -3.53
N ASN A 106 2.22 -1.95 -2.41
CA ASN A 106 1.55 -2.86 -1.47
C ASN A 106 0.22 -3.41 -2.03
N SER A 107 -0.48 -2.60 -2.87
CA SER A 107 -1.73 -3.00 -3.55
C SER A 107 -1.50 -3.44 -5.01
N TYR A 108 -0.24 -3.57 -5.44
CA TYR A 108 0.15 -4.01 -6.79
C TYR A 108 -0.38 -3.14 -7.94
N GLY A 109 -0.72 -1.87 -7.70
CA GLY A 109 -1.19 -0.95 -8.74
C GLY A 109 -0.23 -0.83 -9.92
N ASN A 110 1.09 -0.78 -9.63
CA ASN A 110 2.13 -0.79 -10.64
C ASN A 110 2.15 -2.10 -11.46
N TYR A 111 2.06 -3.25 -10.82
CA TYR A 111 2.09 -4.55 -11.47
C TYR A 111 0.88 -4.77 -12.40
N TYR A 112 -0.31 -4.43 -11.93
CA TYR A 112 -1.54 -4.56 -12.72
C TYR A 112 -1.73 -3.45 -13.75
N SER A 113 -0.97 -2.36 -13.65
CA SER A 113 -1.18 -1.11 -14.43
C SER A 113 -2.61 -0.60 -14.29
N THR A 114 -3.07 -0.52 -13.04
CA THR A 114 -4.41 -0.04 -12.69
C THR A 114 -4.33 1.23 -11.88
N ILE A 115 -5.44 1.95 -11.80
CA ILE A 115 -5.63 3.09 -10.90
C ILE A 115 -6.91 2.89 -10.10
N HIS A 116 -6.88 3.22 -8.83
CA HIS A 116 -8.06 3.21 -7.97
C HIS A 116 -8.42 4.63 -7.59
N PHE A 117 -9.63 5.06 -7.92
CA PHE A 117 -10.10 6.45 -7.76
C PHE A 117 -9.99 6.98 -6.33
N LYS A 118 -10.12 6.12 -5.32
CA LYS A 118 -9.93 6.49 -3.92
C LYS A 118 -8.57 7.19 -3.69
N TYR A 119 -7.49 6.60 -4.20
CA TYR A 119 -6.14 7.14 -3.96
C TYR A 119 -5.87 8.41 -4.75
N ILE A 120 -6.43 8.52 -5.97
CA ILE A 120 -6.39 9.77 -6.74
C ILE A 120 -7.17 10.86 -6.01
N TYR A 121 -8.39 10.55 -5.56
CA TYR A 121 -9.22 11.50 -4.82
C TYR A 121 -8.52 12.00 -3.55
N ASP A 122 -7.93 11.09 -2.77
CA ASP A 122 -7.16 11.44 -1.57
C ASP A 122 -6.01 12.42 -1.92
N CYS A 123 -5.32 12.21 -3.04
CA CYS A 123 -4.26 13.11 -3.52
C CYS A 123 -4.80 14.48 -3.98
N LEU A 124 -5.97 14.52 -4.65
CA LEU A 124 -6.62 15.77 -5.08
C LEU A 124 -7.12 16.58 -3.88
N VAL A 125 -7.70 15.94 -2.87
CA VAL A 125 -8.08 16.60 -1.60
C VAL A 125 -6.86 17.24 -0.91
N LEU A 126 -5.68 16.67 -1.11
CA LEU A 126 -4.41 17.23 -0.68
C LEU A 126 -3.85 18.27 -1.68
N ASN A 127 -4.64 18.77 -2.64
CA ASN A 127 -4.28 19.74 -3.67
C ASN A 127 -3.01 19.34 -4.45
N LEU A 128 -2.90 18.07 -4.86
CA LEU A 128 -1.80 17.61 -5.70
C LEU A 128 -1.81 18.30 -7.08
N ASP A 129 -2.99 18.48 -7.66
CA ASP A 129 -3.23 19.13 -8.97
C ASP A 129 -2.67 20.55 -9.07
N SER A 130 -2.74 21.32 -8.00
CA SER A 130 -2.24 22.70 -7.95
C SER A 130 -0.74 22.80 -7.61
N ASN A 131 -0.07 21.71 -7.19
CA ASN A 131 1.33 21.70 -6.80
C ASN A 131 2.24 21.21 -7.93
N LYS A 132 2.54 22.09 -8.88
CA LYS A 132 3.39 21.77 -10.05
C LYS A 132 4.79 21.26 -9.69
N THR A 133 5.41 21.81 -8.66
CA THR A 133 6.74 21.36 -8.18
C THR A 133 6.69 19.91 -7.72
N MET A 134 5.67 19.55 -6.95
CA MET A 134 5.49 18.19 -6.50
C MET A 134 5.13 17.24 -7.66
N LEU A 135 4.24 17.65 -8.54
CA LEU A 135 3.90 16.86 -9.74
C LEU A 135 5.14 16.56 -10.58
N LYS A 136 6.02 17.57 -10.79
CA LYS A 136 7.28 17.37 -11.50
C LYS A 136 8.17 16.34 -10.78
N LYS A 137 8.39 16.50 -9.48
CA LYS A 137 9.18 15.56 -8.66
C LYS A 137 8.63 14.13 -8.72
N LEU A 138 7.32 13.96 -8.57
CA LEU A 138 6.66 12.66 -8.66
C LEU A 138 6.71 12.06 -10.08
N SER A 139 6.81 12.90 -11.13
CA SER A 139 6.95 12.46 -12.52
C SER A 139 8.35 11.92 -12.85
N GLU A 140 9.35 12.20 -12.04
CA GLU A 140 10.73 11.73 -12.22
C GLU A 140 10.93 10.28 -11.69
N GLU A 141 10.09 9.83 -10.78
CA GLU A 141 10.17 8.51 -10.15
C GLU A 141 9.24 7.50 -10.86
N GLN A 142 9.74 6.31 -11.16
CA GLN A 142 9.02 5.31 -11.96
C GLN A 142 7.62 4.96 -11.43
N TYR A 143 7.48 4.70 -10.13
CA TYR A 143 6.20 4.25 -9.54
C TYR A 143 5.19 5.38 -9.45
N THR A 144 5.63 6.56 -9.04
CA THR A 144 4.75 7.72 -8.89
C THR A 144 4.40 8.31 -10.26
N ALA A 145 5.33 8.35 -11.22
CA ALA A 145 5.06 8.76 -12.60
C ALA A 145 3.95 7.91 -13.23
N LYS A 146 4.02 6.59 -13.07
CA LYS A 146 2.99 5.69 -13.59
C LYS A 146 1.62 5.96 -12.98
N PHE A 147 1.56 6.23 -11.68
CA PHE A 147 0.31 6.60 -11.01
C PHE A 147 -0.27 7.90 -11.60
N LEU A 148 0.56 8.93 -11.81
CA LEU A 148 0.12 10.20 -12.40
C LEU A 148 -0.38 10.03 -13.84
N VAL A 149 0.34 9.26 -14.67
CA VAL A 149 -0.03 8.97 -16.07
C VAL A 149 -1.39 8.27 -16.15
N LEU A 150 -1.65 7.29 -15.29
CA LEU A 150 -2.93 6.58 -15.26
C LEU A 150 -4.04 7.46 -14.64
N GLY A 151 -3.71 8.27 -13.64
CA GLY A 151 -4.62 9.23 -13.02
C GLY A 151 -5.09 10.30 -14.00
N ASN A 152 -4.18 10.85 -14.80
CA ASN A 152 -4.49 11.85 -15.83
C ASN A 152 -5.50 11.38 -16.87
N VAL A 153 -5.64 10.06 -17.10
CA VAL A 153 -6.68 9.54 -18.03
C VAL A 153 -8.09 9.85 -17.53
N HIS A 154 -8.28 10.00 -16.23
CA HIS A 154 -9.58 10.26 -15.60
C HIS A 154 -9.71 11.67 -15.04
N PHE A 155 -8.60 12.27 -14.66
CA PHE A 155 -8.51 13.59 -14.02
C PHE A 155 -7.48 14.42 -14.77
N SER A 156 -7.96 15.14 -15.80
CA SER A 156 -7.10 15.94 -16.71
C SER A 156 -6.35 17.08 -16.01
N GLU A 157 -6.82 17.49 -14.83
CA GLU A 157 -6.17 18.46 -13.95
C GLU A 157 -4.84 17.98 -13.36
N ILE A 158 -4.58 16.66 -13.33
CA ILE A 158 -3.30 16.10 -12.94
C ILE A 158 -2.31 16.24 -14.10
N GLU A 159 -1.48 17.26 -14.05
CA GLU A 159 -0.46 17.50 -15.06
C GLU A 159 0.64 16.42 -15.02
N VAL A 160 1.01 15.88 -16.18
CA VAL A 160 2.03 14.82 -16.31
C VAL A 160 3.27 15.38 -16.98
N PHE A 161 4.39 15.39 -16.29
CA PHE A 161 5.67 15.90 -16.79
C PHE A 161 6.57 14.84 -17.41
N ASN A 162 6.24 13.54 -17.25
CA ASN A 162 7.00 12.44 -17.83
C ASN A 162 6.38 11.95 -19.13
N ASN A 163 6.96 12.36 -20.25
CA ASN A 163 6.54 11.98 -21.61
C ASN A 163 7.41 10.86 -22.20
N SER A 164 8.03 10.01 -21.38
CA SER A 164 8.83 8.91 -21.88
C SER A 164 8.00 7.91 -22.68
N PHE A 165 8.66 7.22 -23.63
CA PHE A 165 8.03 6.18 -24.44
C PHE A 165 7.37 5.09 -23.59
N ALA A 166 8.01 4.68 -22.49
CA ALA A 166 7.46 3.71 -21.57
C ALA A 166 6.15 4.15 -20.90
N MET A 167 6.05 5.44 -20.54
CA MET A 167 4.82 6.02 -19.97
C MET A 167 3.72 6.16 -21.02
N SER A 168 4.07 6.49 -22.25
CA SER A 168 3.12 6.55 -23.38
C SER A 168 2.54 5.16 -23.69
N ILE A 169 3.35 4.09 -23.70
CA ILE A 169 2.89 2.71 -23.84
C ILE A 169 1.97 2.34 -22.66
N THR A 170 2.38 2.65 -21.44
CA THR A 170 1.58 2.37 -20.24
C THR A 170 0.19 3.00 -20.34
N ARG A 171 0.13 4.26 -20.74
CA ARG A 171 -1.14 4.99 -20.97
C ARG A 171 -1.97 4.33 -22.06
N ALA A 172 -1.37 4.01 -23.21
CA ALA A 172 -2.05 3.39 -24.33
C ALA A 172 -2.65 2.02 -23.96
N GLN A 173 -1.88 1.17 -23.28
CA GLN A 173 -2.34 -0.13 -22.78
C GLN A 173 -3.50 0.02 -21.80
N TYR A 174 -3.42 0.98 -20.89
CA TYR A 174 -4.50 1.24 -19.94
C TYR A 174 -5.77 1.70 -20.63
N VAL A 175 -5.69 2.69 -21.54
CA VAL A 175 -6.83 3.18 -22.33
C VAL A 175 -7.42 2.07 -23.19
N PHE A 176 -6.58 1.21 -23.80
CA PHE A 176 -7.03 0.03 -24.52
C PHE A 176 -7.84 -0.92 -23.63
N SER A 177 -7.34 -1.20 -22.41
CA SER A 177 -8.04 -2.08 -21.47
C SER A 177 -9.38 -1.52 -21.00
N LEU A 178 -9.53 -0.18 -20.92
CA LEU A 178 -10.79 0.48 -20.61
C LEU A 178 -11.81 0.36 -21.77
N LYS A 179 -11.33 0.51 -22.99
CA LYS A 179 -12.17 0.38 -24.21
C LYS A 179 -12.59 -1.07 -24.47
N HIS A 180 -11.70 -2.03 -24.21
CA HIS A 180 -11.91 -3.46 -24.41
C HIS A 180 -12.01 -4.21 -23.08
N ARG A 181 -13.04 -3.90 -22.29
CA ARG A 181 -13.21 -4.42 -20.92
C ARG A 181 -13.07 -5.94 -20.77
N PRO A 182 -13.61 -6.80 -21.66
CA PRO A 182 -13.41 -8.25 -21.54
C PRO A 182 -11.93 -8.64 -21.61
N VAL A 183 -11.18 -8.06 -22.55
CA VAL A 183 -9.73 -8.30 -22.70
C VAL A 183 -8.99 -7.80 -21.46
N GLY A 184 -9.28 -6.60 -21.00
CA GLY A 184 -8.68 -6.02 -19.79
C GLY A 184 -8.91 -6.90 -18.55
N LYS A 185 -10.14 -7.41 -18.36
CA LYS A 185 -10.46 -8.35 -17.26
C LYS A 185 -9.68 -9.65 -17.39
N THR A 186 -9.60 -10.24 -18.58
CA THR A 186 -8.86 -11.50 -18.82
C THR A 186 -7.39 -11.32 -18.47
N VAL A 187 -6.76 -10.25 -18.98
CA VAL A 187 -5.35 -9.94 -18.67
C VAL A 187 -5.14 -9.75 -17.15
N TYR A 188 -6.04 -9.04 -16.49
CA TYR A 188 -6.00 -8.87 -15.04
C TYR A 188 -6.07 -10.21 -14.30
N HIS A 189 -7.01 -11.10 -14.68
CA HIS A 189 -7.15 -12.40 -14.03
C HIS A 189 -5.93 -13.31 -14.25
N ILE A 190 -5.34 -13.29 -15.45
CA ILE A 190 -4.09 -14.02 -15.72
C ILE A 190 -2.95 -13.50 -14.83
N LYS A 191 -2.74 -12.19 -14.80
CA LYS A 191 -1.71 -11.57 -13.95
C LYS A 191 -1.94 -11.89 -12.46
N ASN A 192 -3.18 -11.81 -11.98
CA ASN A 192 -3.54 -12.12 -10.59
C ASN A 192 -3.30 -13.60 -10.25
N GLY A 193 -3.67 -14.52 -11.16
CA GLY A 193 -3.39 -15.95 -11.02
C GLY A 193 -1.88 -16.22 -10.92
N TYR A 194 -1.09 -15.65 -11.83
CA TYR A 194 0.36 -15.77 -11.82
C TYR A 194 0.98 -15.22 -10.52
N GLN A 195 0.56 -14.01 -10.09
CA GLN A 195 1.06 -13.40 -8.86
C GLN A 195 0.78 -14.28 -7.63
N LYS A 196 -0.44 -14.82 -7.50
CA LYS A 196 -0.80 -15.73 -6.40
C LYS A 196 0.01 -17.03 -6.40
N ILE A 197 0.27 -17.59 -7.57
CA ILE A 197 1.11 -18.79 -7.71
C ILE A 197 2.55 -18.45 -7.30
N ARG A 198 3.10 -17.35 -7.80
CA ARG A 198 4.47 -16.90 -7.48
C ARG A 198 4.65 -16.70 -5.97
N GLU A 199 3.71 -16.02 -5.32
CA GLU A 199 3.74 -15.78 -3.86
C GLU A 199 3.68 -17.10 -3.06
N ARG A 200 2.78 -18.00 -3.45
CA ARG A 200 2.65 -19.31 -2.79
C ARG A 200 3.91 -20.16 -2.97
N LEU A 201 4.49 -20.18 -4.17
CA LEU A 201 5.75 -20.87 -4.43
C LEU A 201 6.89 -20.25 -3.61
N HIS A 202 6.99 -18.93 -3.57
CA HIS A 202 7.97 -18.24 -2.73
C HIS A 202 7.82 -18.61 -1.25
N LEU A 203 6.60 -18.59 -0.71
CA LEU A 203 6.32 -19.01 0.66
C LEU A 203 6.65 -20.50 0.89
N MET A 204 6.34 -21.36 -0.07
CA MET A 204 6.69 -22.79 0.01
C MET A 204 8.20 -23.02 0.05
N ILE A 205 8.99 -22.24 -0.69
CA ILE A 205 10.44 -22.39 -0.73
C ILE A 205 11.11 -21.79 0.51
N PHE A 206 10.71 -20.56 0.88
CA PHE A 206 11.46 -19.76 1.86
C PHE A 206 10.84 -19.68 3.26
N ASN A 207 9.57 -20.12 3.46
CA ASN A 207 8.89 -20.02 4.74
C ASN A 207 8.55 -21.40 5.36
N LYS A 208 9.39 -21.85 6.30
CA LYS A 208 9.20 -23.12 7.00
C LYS A 208 7.84 -23.20 7.73
N SER A 209 7.38 -22.09 8.33
CA SER A 209 6.10 -22.04 9.03
C SER A 209 4.91 -22.21 8.08
N TYR A 210 4.98 -21.59 6.89
CA TYR A 210 3.98 -21.77 5.84
C TYR A 210 3.92 -23.21 5.35
N ARG A 211 5.08 -23.85 5.09
CA ARG A 211 5.14 -25.27 4.71
C ARG A 211 4.46 -26.16 5.74
N LYS A 212 4.80 -25.97 7.04
CA LYS A 212 4.18 -26.73 8.14
C LYS A 212 2.66 -26.53 8.16
N HIS A 213 2.18 -25.29 7.99
CA HIS A 213 0.75 -24.98 7.96
C HIS A 213 0.02 -25.66 6.78
N ILE A 214 0.59 -25.64 5.58
CA ILE A 214 -0.02 -26.30 4.41
C ILE A 214 -0.07 -27.81 4.57
N LEU A 215 1.03 -28.42 5.06
CA LEU A 215 1.10 -29.87 5.26
C LEU A 215 0.12 -30.34 6.32
N SER A 216 0.05 -29.65 7.47
CA SER A 216 -0.88 -30.02 8.55
C SER A 216 -2.35 -29.91 8.10
N ASN A 217 -2.73 -28.85 7.38
CA ASN A 217 -4.10 -28.69 6.91
C ASN A 217 -4.53 -29.70 5.83
N LYS A 218 -3.60 -30.26 5.05
CA LYS A 218 -3.91 -31.32 4.08
C LYS A 218 -4.04 -32.70 4.72
N ILE A 219 -3.28 -32.96 5.80
CA ILE A 219 -3.26 -34.26 6.48
C ILE A 219 -4.50 -34.44 7.36
N PHE A 220 -5.03 -33.38 7.97
CA PHE A 220 -6.17 -33.45 8.90
C PHE A 220 -7.56 -33.22 8.25
N ARG A 221 -7.66 -32.97 6.93
CA ARG A 221 -8.95 -32.85 6.21
C ARG A 221 -9.45 -34.17 5.58
N HIS A 222 -8.77 -35.27 5.79
CA HIS A 222 -9.15 -36.60 5.30
C HIS A 222 -9.50 -37.60 6.42
N ASN A 223 -9.94 -37.08 7.58
CA ASN A 223 -10.58 -37.92 8.61
C ASN A 223 -11.93 -37.34 8.98
#